data_7e7596d4c41325f4923cd3fac1668961
#
_entry.id   7e7596d4c41325f4923cd3fac1668961
#
_cell.length_a   1.000
_cell.length_b   1.000
_cell.length_c   1.000
_cell.angle_alpha   90.00
_cell.angle_beta   90.00
_cell.angle_gamma   90.00
#
_symmetry.space_group_name_H-M   'P 1'
#
loop_
_entity.id
_entity.type
_entity.pdbx_description
1 polymer ?
#
loop_
_entity_poly.entity_id
_entity_poly.type
_entity_poly.pdbx_seq_one_letter_code
_entity_poly.pdbx_strand_id
1 'polypeptide(L)'
;YDMVIEGPLNEEWPPANHRELVGDTLQPHKVDISAAMLKLANRAYRRPVEMEEIAHIVKYVEDSIEAGENHKNAMKSGFSAILSSPHFLFLNEGNTDRRPRLDDYQLASRLSYFLWSSMPDEELLAAAASGELSSPTELSAQVDRMLADPKAHALAKSFTTAWLRLDKLGLMPPGTKQFPTYLGRRLEDAMRTETK
;
A
#
# COMPACT_ATOMS: atom_id res chain seq x y z
N TYR A 1 7.44 38.77 16.19
CA TYR A 1 7.81 38.18 14.89
C TYR A 1 6.76 37.14 14.57
N ASP A 2 6.00 37.37 13.49
CA ASP A 2 5.00 36.40 13.04
C ASP A 2 5.69 35.41 12.10
N MET A 3 5.49 34.12 12.33
CA MET A 3 5.99 33.06 11.46
C MET A 3 4.84 32.67 10.53
N VAL A 4 5.04 32.84 9.21
CA VAL A 4 4.13 32.35 8.19
C VAL A 4 4.65 31.01 7.69
N ILE A 5 3.84 29.96 7.78
CA ILE A 5 4.16 28.63 7.24
C ILE A 5 3.29 28.43 6.00
N GLU A 6 3.91 28.39 4.83
CA GLU A 6 3.26 28.03 3.58
C GLU A 6 3.51 26.57 3.25
N GLY A 7 2.45 25.82 2.90
CA GLY A 7 2.55 24.42 2.47
C GLY A 7 1.24 23.67 2.61
N PRO A 8 1.15 22.48 2.01
CA PRO A 8 2.10 21.90 1.07
C PRO A 8 2.09 22.62 -0.29
N LEU A 9 3.26 22.91 -0.85
CA LEU A 9 3.40 23.49 -2.19
C LEU A 9 3.37 22.36 -3.22
N ASN A 10 2.32 22.32 -4.03
CA ASN A 10 2.21 21.43 -5.18
C ASN A 10 2.35 22.26 -6.45
N GLU A 11 3.11 21.76 -7.42
CA GLU A 11 3.29 22.44 -8.72
C GLU A 11 1.97 22.57 -9.49
N GLU A 12 1.09 21.57 -9.30
CA GLU A 12 -0.25 21.53 -9.87
C GLU A 12 -1.31 21.30 -8.80
N TRP A 13 -2.45 21.98 -8.92
CA TRP A 13 -3.58 21.83 -8.02
C TRP A 13 -4.87 21.50 -8.80
N PRO A 14 -5.66 20.46 -8.41
CA PRO A 14 -5.42 19.51 -7.32
C PRO A 14 -4.24 18.55 -7.61
N PRO A 15 -3.60 17.99 -6.55
CA PRO A 15 -2.51 17.04 -6.72
C PRO A 15 -2.93 15.80 -7.53
N ALA A 16 -1.96 15.13 -8.17
CA ALA A 16 -2.22 13.99 -9.05
C ALA A 16 -3.02 12.87 -8.35
N ASN A 17 -2.68 12.54 -7.11
CA ASN A 17 -3.39 11.54 -6.32
C ASN A 17 -4.85 11.93 -6.00
N HIS A 18 -5.14 13.23 -5.85
CA HIS A 18 -6.51 13.71 -5.70
C HIS A 18 -7.29 13.52 -7.00
N ARG A 19 -6.70 13.97 -8.15
CA ARG A 19 -7.31 13.80 -9.47
C ARG A 19 -7.58 12.35 -9.81
N GLU A 20 -6.65 11.49 -9.46
CA GLU A 20 -6.79 10.05 -9.68
C GLU A 20 -7.97 9.46 -8.90
N LEU A 21 -8.21 9.89 -7.66
CA LEU A 21 -9.24 9.31 -6.80
C LEU A 21 -10.63 9.92 -7.05
N VAL A 22 -10.72 11.25 -7.14
CA VAL A 22 -12.01 11.97 -7.18
C VAL A 22 -12.18 12.87 -8.40
N GLY A 23 -11.25 12.80 -9.37
CA GLY A 23 -11.26 13.63 -10.57
C GLY A 23 -10.72 15.06 -10.34
N ASP A 24 -10.85 15.91 -11.35
CA ASP A 24 -10.29 17.27 -11.34
C ASP A 24 -11.13 18.27 -10.52
N THR A 25 -12.23 17.84 -9.93
CA THR A 25 -13.12 18.74 -9.21
C THR A 25 -12.61 19.03 -7.79
N LEU A 26 -12.61 20.29 -7.43
CA LEU A 26 -12.43 20.77 -6.05
C LEU A 26 -13.76 20.94 -5.31
N GLN A 27 -14.88 20.67 -6.01
CA GLN A 27 -16.22 20.81 -5.46
C GLN A 27 -16.73 19.45 -5.00
N PRO A 28 -16.69 19.14 -3.70
CA PRO A 28 -17.02 17.81 -3.18
C PRO A 28 -18.40 17.30 -3.62
N HIS A 29 -19.37 18.20 -3.77
CA HIS A 29 -20.73 17.86 -4.19
C HIS A 29 -20.87 17.47 -5.68
N LYS A 30 -19.82 17.60 -6.48
CA LYS A 30 -19.77 17.17 -7.88
C LYS A 30 -19.02 15.85 -8.07
N VAL A 31 -18.47 15.29 -7.00
CA VAL A 31 -17.80 14.00 -7.06
C VAL A 31 -18.84 12.89 -7.17
N ASP A 32 -18.65 12.00 -8.10
CA ASP A 32 -19.40 10.74 -8.15
C ASP A 32 -18.93 9.84 -7.01
N ILE A 33 -19.78 9.72 -5.97
CA ILE A 33 -19.48 8.97 -4.74
C ILE A 33 -19.23 7.50 -5.08
N SER A 34 -20.09 6.90 -5.87
CA SER A 34 -20.03 5.48 -6.23
C SER A 34 -18.75 5.17 -6.99
N ALA A 35 -18.44 5.97 -8.01
CA ALA A 35 -17.22 5.80 -8.81
C ALA A 35 -15.95 6.00 -7.98
N ALA A 36 -15.88 7.03 -7.10
CA ALA A 36 -14.75 7.27 -6.25
C ALA A 36 -14.53 6.15 -5.21
N MET A 37 -15.63 5.65 -4.59
CA MET A 37 -15.56 4.53 -3.63
C MET A 37 -15.11 3.24 -4.33
N LEU A 38 -15.66 2.93 -5.51
CA LEU A 38 -15.30 1.73 -6.27
C LEU A 38 -13.82 1.78 -6.70
N LYS A 39 -13.37 2.93 -7.17
CA LYS A 39 -11.97 3.11 -7.58
C LYS A 39 -11.00 2.89 -6.43
N LEU A 40 -11.30 3.45 -5.24
CA LEU A 40 -10.50 3.20 -4.06
C LEU A 40 -10.56 1.74 -3.63
N ALA A 41 -11.75 1.12 -3.64
CA ALA A 41 -11.93 -0.27 -3.24
C ALA A 41 -11.14 -1.23 -4.15
N ASN A 42 -11.17 -1.05 -5.47
CA ASN A 42 -10.38 -1.86 -6.41
C ASN A 42 -8.88 -1.82 -6.07
N ARG A 43 -8.35 -0.62 -5.80
CA ARG A 43 -6.94 -0.47 -5.41
C ARG A 43 -6.67 -1.06 -4.02
N ALA A 44 -7.51 -0.75 -3.04
CA ALA A 44 -7.32 -1.19 -1.66
C ALA A 44 -7.42 -2.71 -1.52
N TYR A 45 -8.37 -3.34 -2.22
CA TYR A 45 -8.57 -4.79 -2.16
C TYR A 45 -7.70 -5.55 -3.16
N ARG A 46 -6.97 -4.82 -4.03
CA ARG A 46 -5.99 -5.38 -4.99
C ARG A 46 -6.61 -6.36 -5.97
N ARG A 47 -7.89 -6.19 -6.28
CA ARG A 47 -8.70 -6.96 -7.21
C ARG A 47 -9.90 -6.16 -7.71
N PRO A 48 -10.55 -6.56 -8.79
CA PRO A 48 -11.86 -6.02 -9.12
C PRO A 48 -12.85 -6.23 -7.97
N VAL A 49 -13.63 -5.20 -7.68
CA VAL A 49 -14.67 -5.17 -6.65
C VAL A 49 -15.99 -4.88 -7.33
N GLU A 50 -16.98 -5.70 -7.06
CA GLU A 50 -18.32 -5.46 -7.55
C GLU A 50 -19.02 -4.37 -6.71
N MET A 51 -19.90 -3.60 -7.37
CA MET A 51 -20.59 -2.48 -6.70
C MET A 51 -21.39 -2.95 -5.47
N GLU A 52 -21.96 -4.15 -5.57
CA GLU A 52 -22.74 -4.78 -4.49
C GLU A 52 -21.93 -4.98 -3.21
N GLU A 53 -20.62 -5.24 -3.34
CA GLU A 53 -19.73 -5.45 -2.18
C GLU A 53 -19.58 -4.17 -1.35
N ILE A 54 -19.62 -3.01 -1.99
CA ILE A 54 -19.43 -1.70 -1.34
C ILE A 54 -20.70 -0.87 -1.26
N ALA A 55 -21.84 -1.39 -1.73
CA ALA A 55 -23.09 -0.66 -1.77
C ALA A 55 -23.50 -0.10 -0.40
N HIS A 56 -23.24 -0.84 0.69
CA HIS A 56 -23.51 -0.39 2.05
C HIS A 56 -22.63 0.82 2.46
N ILE A 57 -21.41 0.91 1.95
CA ILE A 57 -20.51 2.05 2.21
C ILE A 57 -20.95 3.26 1.42
N VAL A 58 -21.29 3.07 0.13
CA VAL A 58 -21.83 4.13 -0.73
C VAL A 58 -23.08 4.72 -0.10
N LYS A 59 -24.04 3.84 0.25
CA LYS A 59 -25.28 4.25 0.90
C LYS A 59 -25.03 5.00 2.20
N TYR A 60 -24.10 4.56 3.04
CA TYR A 60 -23.74 5.26 4.27
C TYR A 60 -23.26 6.70 4.01
N VAL A 61 -22.43 6.89 2.97
CA VAL A 61 -21.94 8.22 2.59
C VAL A 61 -23.09 9.11 2.09
N GLU A 62 -23.96 8.57 1.25
CA GLU A 62 -25.14 9.29 0.72
C GLU A 62 -26.10 9.68 1.84
N ASP A 63 -26.47 8.74 2.71
CA ASP A 63 -27.36 8.98 3.87
C ASP A 63 -26.75 10.05 4.82
N SER A 64 -25.42 10.05 5.02
CA SER A 64 -24.75 11.07 5.84
C SER A 64 -24.84 12.47 5.23
N ILE A 65 -24.69 12.57 3.91
CA ILE A 65 -24.84 13.84 3.19
C ILE A 65 -26.29 14.33 3.24
N GLU A 66 -27.26 13.45 3.06
CA GLU A 66 -28.69 13.78 3.17
C GLU A 66 -29.07 14.24 4.58
N ALA A 67 -28.41 13.68 5.62
CA ALA A 67 -28.55 14.11 7.01
C ALA A 67 -27.87 15.46 7.30
N GLY A 68 -27.22 16.09 6.32
CA GLY A 68 -26.61 17.41 6.42
C GLY A 68 -25.11 17.40 6.77
N GLU A 69 -24.47 16.24 6.72
CA GLU A 69 -23.02 16.19 6.90
C GLU A 69 -22.30 16.83 5.70
N ASN A 70 -21.13 17.41 5.95
CA ASN A 70 -20.30 17.96 4.91
C ASN A 70 -19.78 16.85 3.98
N HIS A 71 -19.95 17.01 2.67
CA HIS A 71 -19.53 16.03 1.64
C HIS A 71 -18.09 15.53 1.83
N LYS A 72 -17.16 16.42 2.16
CA LYS A 72 -15.76 16.04 2.38
C LYS A 72 -15.61 15.08 3.58
N ASN A 73 -16.37 15.30 4.64
CA ASN A 73 -16.30 14.44 5.83
C ASN A 73 -17.00 13.10 5.58
N ALA A 74 -18.18 13.12 4.95
CA ALA A 74 -18.88 11.91 4.55
C ALA A 74 -18.01 11.02 3.62
N MET A 75 -17.36 11.62 2.60
CA MET A 75 -16.41 10.92 1.73
C MET A 75 -15.23 10.33 2.51
N LYS A 76 -14.64 11.08 3.45
CA LYS A 76 -13.56 10.56 4.30
C LYS A 76 -14.00 9.37 5.14
N SER A 77 -15.22 9.40 5.67
CA SER A 77 -15.79 8.28 6.43
C SER A 77 -15.93 7.03 5.56
N GLY A 78 -16.42 7.18 4.32
CA GLY A 78 -16.47 6.09 3.34
C GLY A 78 -15.09 5.53 3.00
N PHE A 79 -14.11 6.38 2.72
CA PHE A 79 -12.73 5.94 2.48
C PHE A 79 -12.12 5.23 3.69
N SER A 80 -12.39 5.74 4.90
CA SER A 80 -11.95 5.08 6.13
C SER A 80 -12.59 3.71 6.30
N ALA A 81 -13.87 3.55 5.95
CA ALA A 81 -14.55 2.26 6.00
C ALA A 81 -13.90 1.23 5.07
N ILE A 82 -13.58 1.62 3.82
CA ILE A 82 -12.86 0.76 2.86
C ILE A 82 -11.49 0.35 3.43
N LEU A 83 -10.72 1.30 3.95
CA LEU A 83 -9.37 1.06 4.48
C LEU A 83 -9.36 0.35 5.85
N SER A 84 -10.50 0.27 6.52
CA SER A 84 -10.66 -0.52 7.75
C SER A 84 -11.24 -1.92 7.49
N SER A 85 -11.60 -2.20 6.25
CA SER A 85 -12.17 -3.49 5.85
C SER A 85 -11.15 -4.63 6.00
N PRO A 86 -11.59 -5.84 6.39
CA PRO A 86 -10.76 -7.03 6.35
C PRO A 86 -10.12 -7.29 4.99
N HIS A 87 -10.78 -6.94 3.89
CA HIS A 87 -10.25 -7.07 2.53
C HIS A 87 -9.01 -6.21 2.27
N PHE A 88 -8.90 -5.07 2.95
CA PHE A 88 -7.69 -4.24 2.90
C PHE A 88 -6.63 -4.70 3.89
N LEU A 89 -7.03 -4.96 5.14
CA LEU A 89 -6.11 -5.21 6.25
C LEU A 89 -5.42 -6.58 6.16
N PHE A 90 -6.07 -7.56 5.53
CA PHE A 90 -5.54 -8.91 5.43
C PHE A 90 -5.30 -9.29 3.97
N LEU A 91 -4.26 -10.08 3.75
CA LEU A 91 -4.11 -10.81 2.50
C LEU A 91 -5.00 -12.05 2.60
N ASN A 92 -6.12 -12.04 1.88
CA ASN A 92 -7.05 -13.17 1.87
C ASN A 92 -6.47 -14.24 0.93
N GLU A 93 -5.91 -15.29 1.49
CA GLU A 93 -5.29 -16.38 0.76
C GLU A 93 -6.21 -17.60 0.70
N GLY A 94 -7.22 -17.52 -0.16
CA GLY A 94 -7.94 -18.69 -0.62
C GLY A 94 -8.77 -19.46 0.38
N ASN A 95 -9.38 -20.49 -0.12
CA ASN A 95 -10.35 -21.33 0.52
C ASN A 95 -9.70 -22.37 1.44
N THR A 96 -10.48 -22.87 2.39
CA THR A 96 -10.12 -23.86 3.43
C THR A 96 -9.70 -25.26 2.93
N ASP A 97 -9.50 -25.44 1.63
CA ASP A 97 -9.05 -26.70 1.05
C ASP A 97 -7.60 -27.01 1.41
N ARG A 98 -7.29 -28.28 1.61
CA ARG A 98 -5.98 -28.77 2.07
C ARG A 98 -4.76 -28.34 1.24
N ARG A 99 -4.97 -27.78 0.05
CA ARG A 99 -3.95 -27.13 -0.82
C ARG A 99 -4.62 -26.02 -1.63
N PRO A 100 -4.94 -24.89 -1.02
CA PRO A 100 -5.53 -23.77 -1.75
C PRO A 100 -4.52 -23.28 -2.81
N ARG A 101 -4.93 -23.26 -4.06
CA ARG A 101 -4.22 -22.49 -5.09
C ARG A 101 -4.63 -21.04 -4.93
N LEU A 102 -3.65 -20.15 -4.96
CA LEU A 102 -3.92 -18.73 -5.05
C LEU A 102 -4.56 -18.44 -6.41
N ASP A 103 -5.54 -17.56 -6.43
CA ASP A 103 -5.96 -16.95 -7.69
C ASP A 103 -4.90 -15.93 -8.15
N ASP A 104 -5.01 -15.47 -9.39
CA ASP A 104 -3.98 -14.61 -9.98
C ASP A 104 -3.87 -13.24 -9.28
N TYR A 105 -4.95 -12.69 -8.72
CA TYR A 105 -4.89 -11.45 -7.92
C TYR A 105 -4.24 -11.66 -6.55
N GLN A 106 -4.48 -12.80 -5.92
CA GLN A 106 -3.82 -13.19 -4.68
C GLN A 106 -2.32 -13.41 -4.93
N LEU A 107 -1.98 -14.06 -6.04
CA LEU A 107 -0.60 -14.27 -6.48
C LEU A 107 0.11 -12.95 -6.77
N ALA A 108 -0.53 -12.03 -7.50
CA ALA A 108 -0.03 -10.69 -7.76
C ALA A 108 0.24 -9.92 -6.47
N SER A 109 -0.70 -9.95 -5.53
CA SER A 109 -0.56 -9.32 -4.23
C SER A 109 0.62 -9.90 -3.46
N ARG A 110 0.71 -11.23 -3.38
CA ARG A 110 1.79 -11.91 -2.66
C ARG A 110 3.16 -11.60 -3.25
N LEU A 111 3.26 -11.62 -4.58
CA LEU A 111 4.49 -11.32 -5.30
C LEU A 111 4.95 -9.89 -5.07
N SER A 112 4.05 -8.91 -5.17
CA SER A 112 4.39 -7.50 -5.00
C SER A 112 4.80 -7.16 -3.56
N TYR A 113 4.10 -7.67 -2.56
CA TYR A 113 4.50 -7.46 -1.17
C TYR A 113 5.81 -8.16 -0.83
N PHE A 114 6.09 -9.32 -1.44
CA PHE A 114 7.35 -10.02 -1.25
C PHE A 114 8.53 -9.27 -1.87
N LEU A 115 8.41 -8.83 -3.13
CA LEU A 115 9.51 -8.20 -3.85
C LEU A 115 9.64 -6.70 -3.55
N TRP A 116 8.52 -5.99 -3.43
CA TRP A 116 8.49 -4.53 -3.34
C TRP A 116 8.02 -3.98 -2.00
N SER A 117 7.51 -4.83 -1.09
CA SER A 117 6.85 -4.40 0.15
C SER A 117 5.74 -3.36 -0.10
N SER A 118 5.10 -3.44 -1.25
CA SER A 118 4.03 -2.53 -1.67
C SER A 118 2.97 -3.26 -2.49
N MET A 119 1.86 -2.57 -2.77
CA MET A 119 0.77 -3.10 -3.58
C MET A 119 1.20 -3.37 -5.03
N PRO A 120 0.50 -4.28 -5.75
CA PRO A 120 0.72 -4.53 -7.17
C PRO A 120 0.61 -3.25 -8.01
N ASP A 121 1.42 -3.14 -9.04
CA ASP A 121 1.27 -2.12 -10.06
C ASP A 121 0.21 -2.52 -11.11
N GLU A 122 -0.10 -1.58 -12.01
CA GLU A 122 -1.14 -1.80 -13.02
C GLU A 122 -0.78 -2.94 -13.99
N GLU A 123 0.51 -3.10 -14.31
CA GLU A 123 0.97 -4.17 -15.20
C GLU A 123 0.78 -5.54 -14.58
N LEU A 124 1.14 -5.69 -13.31
CA LEU A 124 0.94 -6.94 -12.58
C LEU A 124 -0.54 -7.27 -12.35
N LEU A 125 -1.38 -6.24 -12.12
CA LEU A 125 -2.83 -6.41 -12.03
C LEU A 125 -3.44 -6.76 -13.38
N ALA A 126 -2.92 -6.24 -14.50
CA ALA A 126 -3.36 -6.61 -15.83
C ALA A 126 -3.01 -8.07 -16.16
N ALA A 127 -1.81 -8.52 -15.79
CA ALA A 127 -1.41 -9.93 -15.93
C ALA A 127 -2.32 -10.84 -15.07
N ALA A 128 -2.71 -10.41 -13.87
CA ALA A 128 -3.68 -11.14 -13.05
C ALA A 128 -5.08 -11.18 -13.70
N ALA A 129 -5.51 -10.07 -14.31
CA ALA A 129 -6.82 -9.96 -14.97
C ALA A 129 -6.93 -10.85 -16.22
N SER A 130 -5.81 -11.10 -16.92
CA SER A 130 -5.79 -12.02 -18.08
C SER A 130 -5.92 -13.49 -17.67
N GLY A 131 -5.72 -13.83 -16.40
CA GLY A 131 -5.70 -15.21 -15.90
C GLY A 131 -4.44 -15.98 -16.28
N GLU A 132 -3.39 -15.30 -16.72
CA GLU A 132 -2.15 -15.91 -17.20
C GLU A 132 -1.00 -15.84 -16.20
N LEU A 133 -1.15 -15.06 -15.12
CA LEU A 133 -0.09 -14.81 -14.15
C LEU A 133 0.41 -16.09 -13.48
N SER A 134 -0.47 -17.06 -13.26
CA SER A 134 -0.10 -18.36 -12.67
C SER A 134 0.64 -19.29 -13.64
N SER A 135 0.79 -18.93 -14.92
CA SER A 135 1.61 -19.68 -15.87
C SER A 135 3.10 -19.50 -15.54
N PRO A 136 3.95 -20.55 -15.63
CA PRO A 136 5.37 -20.42 -15.30
C PRO A 136 6.11 -19.37 -16.12
N THR A 137 5.73 -19.19 -17.38
CA THR A 137 6.37 -18.25 -18.30
C THR A 137 6.06 -16.81 -17.91
N GLU A 138 4.77 -16.48 -17.68
CA GLU A 138 4.36 -15.13 -17.32
C GLU A 138 4.85 -14.78 -15.89
N LEU A 139 4.75 -15.72 -14.97
CA LEU A 139 5.25 -15.51 -13.61
C LEU A 139 6.75 -15.19 -13.60
N SER A 140 7.56 -15.93 -14.40
CA SER A 140 8.99 -15.65 -14.52
C SER A 140 9.25 -14.27 -15.11
N ALA A 141 8.52 -13.90 -16.18
CA ALA A 141 8.67 -12.59 -16.82
C ALA A 141 8.35 -11.44 -15.84
N GLN A 142 7.27 -11.57 -15.08
CA GLN A 142 6.91 -10.57 -14.08
C GLN A 142 7.93 -10.50 -12.93
N VAL A 143 8.44 -11.63 -12.46
CA VAL A 143 9.52 -11.64 -11.44
C VAL A 143 10.77 -10.93 -11.95
N ASP A 144 11.22 -11.23 -13.18
CA ASP A 144 12.41 -10.61 -13.77
C ASP A 144 12.23 -9.09 -13.92
N ARG A 145 11.07 -8.65 -14.41
CA ARG A 145 10.69 -7.24 -14.48
C ARG A 145 10.73 -6.58 -13.11
N MET A 146 10.10 -7.20 -12.12
CA MET A 146 9.98 -6.65 -10.78
C MET A 146 11.31 -6.58 -10.05
N LEU A 147 12.23 -7.53 -10.30
CA LEU A 147 13.58 -7.49 -9.74
C LEU A 147 14.44 -6.40 -10.38
N ALA A 148 14.17 -6.03 -11.63
CA ALA A 148 14.84 -4.92 -12.31
C ALA A 148 14.33 -3.53 -11.86
N ASP A 149 13.18 -3.45 -11.22
CA ASP A 149 12.60 -2.19 -10.71
C ASP A 149 13.34 -1.73 -9.43
N PRO A 150 13.59 -0.41 -9.28
CA PRO A 150 14.17 0.15 -8.04
C PRO A 150 13.45 -0.24 -6.75
N LYS A 151 12.15 -0.52 -6.80
CA LYS A 151 11.38 -1.01 -5.65
C LYS A 151 11.90 -2.34 -5.08
N ALA A 152 12.62 -3.14 -5.88
CA ALA A 152 13.21 -4.40 -5.44
C ALA A 152 14.24 -4.23 -4.30
N HIS A 153 14.79 -3.03 -4.10
CA HIS A 153 15.59 -2.73 -2.93
C HIS A 153 14.85 -3.00 -1.61
N ALA A 154 13.52 -2.96 -1.62
CA ALA A 154 12.71 -3.30 -0.46
C ALA A 154 12.90 -4.77 -0.03
N LEU A 155 13.02 -5.70 -1.00
CA LEU A 155 13.31 -7.10 -0.71
C LEU A 155 14.66 -7.26 0.00
N ALA A 156 15.71 -6.67 -0.58
CA ALA A 156 17.05 -6.76 0.02
C ALA A 156 17.06 -6.21 1.45
N LYS A 157 16.46 -5.03 1.64
CA LYS A 157 16.35 -4.38 2.94
C LYS A 157 15.56 -5.22 3.95
N SER A 158 14.38 -5.71 3.57
CA SER A 158 13.50 -6.48 4.46
C SER A 158 14.11 -7.82 4.82
N PHE A 159 14.64 -8.52 3.82
CA PHE A 159 15.27 -9.83 3.99
C PHE A 159 16.51 -9.74 4.89
N THR A 160 17.45 -8.84 4.59
CA THR A 160 18.68 -8.69 5.37
C THR A 160 18.38 -8.23 6.80
N THR A 161 17.44 -7.30 6.98
CA THR A 161 17.02 -6.85 8.32
C THR A 161 16.46 -8.00 9.15
N ALA A 162 15.59 -8.83 8.56
CA ALA A 162 14.98 -9.95 9.26
C ALA A 162 15.99 -11.09 9.51
N TRP A 163 16.77 -11.45 8.49
CA TRP A 163 17.74 -12.56 8.56
C TRP A 163 18.86 -12.28 9.54
N LEU A 164 19.45 -11.08 9.47
CA LEU A 164 20.56 -10.68 10.35
C LEU A 164 20.09 -10.06 11.67
N ARG A 165 18.79 -9.98 11.91
CA ARG A 165 18.19 -9.40 13.11
C ARG A 165 18.67 -7.96 13.36
N LEU A 166 18.81 -7.16 12.30
CA LEU A 166 19.29 -5.77 12.37
C LEU A 166 18.33 -4.86 13.15
N ASP A 167 17.08 -5.25 13.28
CA ASP A 167 16.06 -4.63 14.13
C ASP A 167 16.47 -4.60 15.61
N LYS A 168 17.30 -5.58 16.02
CA LYS A 168 17.80 -5.70 17.41
C LYS A 168 19.12 -5.02 17.68
N LEU A 169 19.78 -4.47 16.65
CA LEU A 169 20.99 -3.67 16.87
C LEU A 169 20.67 -2.46 17.76
N GLY A 170 21.44 -2.30 18.82
CA GLY A 170 21.28 -1.22 19.79
C GLY A 170 20.38 -1.53 20.97
N LEU A 171 19.56 -2.60 20.92
CA LEU A 171 18.75 -3.00 22.10
C LEU A 171 19.61 -3.51 23.25
N MET A 172 20.74 -4.12 22.94
CA MET A 172 21.73 -4.58 23.92
C MET A 172 23.14 -4.14 23.47
N PRO A 173 23.51 -2.88 23.70
CA PRO A 173 24.83 -2.39 23.30
C PRO A 173 25.93 -3.15 24.05
N PRO A 174 27.08 -3.44 23.42
CA PRO A 174 28.17 -4.10 24.06
C PRO A 174 28.75 -3.26 25.21
N GLY A 175 29.34 -3.92 26.18
CA GLY A 175 29.88 -3.26 27.38
C GLY A 175 30.90 -2.19 27.02
N THR A 176 30.72 -0.99 27.54
CA THR A 176 31.59 0.16 27.27
C THR A 176 33.06 -0.05 27.68
N LYS A 177 33.32 -0.95 28.62
CA LYS A 177 34.68 -1.33 29.01
C LYS A 177 35.42 -2.11 27.91
N GLN A 178 34.71 -2.97 27.19
CA GLN A 178 35.28 -3.79 26.12
C GLN A 178 35.28 -3.06 24.77
N PHE A 179 34.27 -2.22 24.54
CA PHE A 179 34.08 -1.50 23.29
C PHE A 179 33.80 -0.01 23.52
N PRO A 180 34.81 0.75 23.98
CA PRO A 180 34.62 2.14 24.41
C PRO A 180 34.21 3.09 23.28
N THR A 181 34.51 2.75 22.03
CA THR A 181 34.18 3.56 20.85
C THR A 181 32.84 3.25 20.22
N TYR A 182 32.16 2.21 20.68
CA TYR A 182 30.88 1.75 20.06
C TYR A 182 29.81 2.85 20.06
N LEU A 183 29.53 3.42 21.23
CA LEU A 183 28.54 4.49 21.37
C LEU A 183 29.02 5.81 20.78
N GLY A 184 30.29 6.17 21.04
CA GLY A 184 30.86 7.47 20.63
C GLY A 184 30.98 7.62 19.11
N ARG A 185 31.13 6.53 18.36
CA ARG A 185 31.24 6.52 16.90
C ARG A 185 29.93 6.12 16.18
N ARG A 186 28.85 5.91 16.91
CA ARG A 186 27.55 5.49 16.35
C ARG A 186 27.71 4.28 15.41
N LEU A 187 28.45 3.27 15.85
CA LEU A 187 28.77 2.10 15.04
C LEU A 187 27.53 1.33 14.58
N GLU A 188 26.43 1.42 15.32
CA GLU A 188 25.16 0.83 14.92
C GLU A 188 24.65 1.36 13.59
N ASP A 189 24.73 2.68 13.38
CA ASP A 189 24.30 3.32 12.14
C ASP A 189 25.18 2.87 10.96
N ALA A 190 26.51 2.77 11.21
CA ALA A 190 27.46 2.27 10.22
C ALA A 190 27.16 0.80 9.86
N MET A 191 26.96 -0.06 10.86
CA MET A 191 26.63 -1.48 10.65
C MET A 191 25.31 -1.66 9.88
N ARG A 192 24.29 -0.86 10.20
CA ARG A 192 23.03 -0.87 9.46
C ARG A 192 23.18 -0.40 8.01
N THR A 193 24.08 0.54 7.77
CA THR A 193 24.30 1.11 6.43
C THR A 193 25.14 0.19 5.56
N GLU A 194 26.16 -0.47 6.14
CA GLU A 194 27.02 -1.42 5.44
C GLU A 194 26.25 -2.67 4.97
N THR A 195 25.21 -3.05 5.73
CA THR A 195 24.44 -4.28 5.45
C THR A 195 23.28 -4.05 4.49
N LYS A 196 22.95 -2.82 4.12
CA LYS A 196 21.90 -2.45 3.18
C LYS A 196 22.44 -2.42 1.74
#